data_b96f645f051bd5b3d3e77871a246b087
#
_entry.id   b96f645f051bd5b3d3e77871a246b087
#
_cell.length_a   1.000
_cell.length_b   1.000
_cell.length_c   1.000
_cell.angle_alpha   90.00
_cell.angle_beta   90.00
_cell.angle_gamma   90.00
#
_symmetry.space_group_name_H-M   'P 1'
#
loop_
_entity.id
_entity.type
_entity.pdbx_description
1 polymer ?
#
loop_
_entity_poly.entity_id
_entity_poly.type
_entity_poly.pdbx_seq_one_letter_code
_entity_poly.pdbx_strand_id
1 'polypeptide(L)'
;DNLSFSLPRNGIVGIIGPNGVGKSTLFKTIVGLEPLDSGELKIGDSVKISYVDQGREGIDPAKSLWEVVSDGLDIIQVGNVEIPSRAYVSSFGFKGPDQQKKAGVLSGGERNRLNLALTLKQGGNLLLLDEPTNDLDVETLSSLENALLEFPGCAVVITHDRWFLDRVATHILAYEGTEDDPA
;
A
#
# COMPACT_ATOMS: atom_id res chain seq x y z
N ASP A 1 -13.71 15.12 15.48
CA ASP A 1 -12.44 15.65 15.05
C ASP A 1 -12.53 16.07 13.60
N ASN A 2 -12.47 17.37 13.35
CA ASN A 2 -12.68 17.97 12.03
C ASN A 2 -11.38 17.86 11.20
N LEU A 3 -11.21 16.76 10.46
CA LEU A 3 -10.12 16.59 9.50
C LEU A 3 -10.57 17.09 8.13
N SER A 4 -9.86 18.06 7.56
CA SER A 4 -10.15 18.59 6.22
C SER A 4 -8.84 18.75 5.43
N PHE A 5 -8.72 18.05 4.33
CA PHE A 5 -7.55 18.13 3.44
C PHE A 5 -7.90 17.71 2.02
N SER A 6 -7.03 18.01 1.08
CA SER A 6 -7.12 17.52 -0.30
C SER A 6 -5.80 16.86 -0.72
N LEU A 7 -5.89 15.79 -1.50
CA LEU A 7 -4.71 15.09 -2.01
C LEU A 7 -4.17 15.78 -3.27
N PRO A 8 -2.84 15.99 -3.36
CA PRO A 8 -2.23 16.56 -4.55
C PRO A 8 -2.26 15.58 -5.72
N ARG A 9 -2.27 16.09 -6.94
CA ARG A 9 -1.99 15.26 -8.12
C ARG A 9 -0.53 14.81 -8.10
N ASN A 10 -0.25 13.55 -8.41
CA ASN A 10 1.11 13.01 -8.54
C ASN A 10 2.02 13.26 -7.33
N GLY A 11 1.45 13.38 -6.13
CA GLY A 11 2.20 13.53 -4.89
C GLY A 11 2.36 12.21 -4.15
N ILE A 12 3.33 12.16 -3.24
CA ILE A 12 3.47 11.11 -2.24
C ILE A 12 3.23 11.73 -0.87
N VAL A 13 2.12 11.37 -0.25
CA VAL A 13 1.67 11.92 1.03
C VAL A 13 1.95 10.92 2.13
N GLY A 14 2.83 11.28 3.06
CA GLY A 14 3.05 10.51 4.29
C GLY A 14 2.07 10.93 5.37
N ILE A 15 1.43 9.98 6.03
CA ILE A 15 0.59 10.22 7.21
C ILE A 15 1.33 9.73 8.44
N ILE A 16 1.57 10.62 9.37
CA ILE A 16 2.24 10.35 10.65
C ILE A 16 1.33 10.72 11.82
N GLY A 17 1.50 10.02 12.93
CA GLY A 17 0.77 10.26 14.17
C GLY A 17 0.81 9.05 15.09
N PRO A 18 0.38 9.20 16.35
CA PRO A 18 0.32 8.10 17.30
C PRO A 18 -0.60 6.96 16.85
N ASN A 19 -0.40 5.78 17.45
CA ASN A 19 -1.34 4.67 17.26
C ASN A 19 -2.71 5.02 17.84
N GLY A 20 -3.77 4.58 17.18
CA GLY A 20 -5.14 4.77 17.66
C GLY A 20 -5.79 6.10 17.28
N VAL A 21 -5.10 7.01 16.58
CA VAL A 21 -5.69 8.29 16.15
C VAL A 21 -6.59 8.18 14.91
N GLY A 22 -6.73 6.97 14.33
CA GLY A 22 -7.64 6.73 13.21
C GLY A 22 -7.01 6.77 11.82
N LYS A 23 -5.68 6.62 11.71
CA LYS A 23 -5.00 6.62 10.39
C LYS A 23 -5.53 5.52 9.46
N SER A 24 -5.61 4.29 9.93
CA SER A 24 -6.16 3.17 9.15
C SER A 24 -7.66 3.31 8.90
N THR A 25 -8.40 3.89 9.85
CA THR A 25 -9.83 4.21 9.70
C THR A 25 -10.04 5.20 8.57
N LEU A 26 -9.16 6.19 8.41
CA LEU A 26 -9.21 7.12 7.29
C LEU A 26 -9.14 6.38 5.94
N PHE A 27 -8.24 5.41 5.80
CA PHE A 27 -8.15 4.61 4.58
C PHE A 27 -9.41 3.80 4.33
N LYS A 28 -9.94 3.15 5.36
CA LYS A 28 -11.19 2.38 5.27
C LYS A 28 -12.38 3.27 4.87
N THR A 29 -12.42 4.50 5.35
CA THR A 29 -13.43 5.47 4.97
C THR A 29 -13.28 5.89 3.50
N ILE A 30 -12.06 6.14 3.03
CA ILE A 30 -11.79 6.50 1.63
C ILE A 30 -12.23 5.38 0.68
N VAL A 31 -12.01 4.11 1.02
CA VAL A 31 -12.39 2.97 0.18
C VAL A 31 -13.85 2.51 0.40
N GLY A 32 -14.59 3.13 1.32
CA GLY A 32 -15.99 2.83 1.58
C GLY A 32 -16.25 1.63 2.49
N LEU A 33 -15.23 1.14 3.20
CA LEU A 33 -15.36 0.06 4.18
C LEU A 33 -15.91 0.55 5.54
N GLU A 34 -15.73 1.82 5.84
CA GLU A 34 -16.23 2.47 7.05
C GLU A 34 -17.03 3.73 6.67
N PRO A 35 -18.17 4.01 7.30
CA PRO A 35 -18.93 5.22 7.02
C PRO A 35 -18.25 6.45 7.61
N LEU A 36 -18.55 7.63 7.05
CA LEU A 36 -18.23 8.90 7.67
C LEU A 36 -19.18 9.15 8.86
N ASP A 37 -18.64 9.57 9.98
CA ASP A 37 -19.46 10.03 11.13
C ASP A 37 -20.11 11.37 10.81
N SER A 38 -19.39 12.25 10.12
CA SER A 38 -19.86 13.56 9.67
C SER A 38 -18.91 14.12 8.60
N GLY A 39 -19.34 15.15 7.90
CA GLY A 39 -18.54 15.79 6.84
C GLY A 39 -18.83 15.26 5.44
N GLU A 40 -17.96 15.55 4.51
CA GLU A 40 -18.11 15.17 3.10
C GLU A 40 -16.79 14.60 2.56
N LEU A 41 -16.87 13.46 1.91
CA LEU A 41 -15.77 12.87 1.15
C LEU A 41 -16.07 13.00 -0.35
N LYS A 42 -15.23 13.72 -1.07
CA LYS A 42 -15.31 13.84 -2.53
C LYS A 42 -14.19 13.04 -3.17
N ILE A 43 -14.58 12.05 -3.97
CA ILE A 43 -13.66 11.27 -4.80
C ILE A 43 -13.98 11.61 -6.25
N GLY A 44 -12.99 12.08 -7.01
CA GLY A 44 -13.16 12.42 -8.41
C GLY A 44 -13.53 11.20 -9.26
N ASP A 45 -14.32 11.39 -10.31
CA ASP A 45 -14.84 10.30 -11.17
C ASP A 45 -13.71 9.50 -11.86
N SER A 46 -12.55 10.11 -12.08
CA SER A 46 -11.38 9.46 -12.70
C SER A 46 -10.47 8.73 -11.70
N VAL A 47 -10.76 8.81 -10.40
CA VAL A 47 -9.93 8.18 -9.37
C VAL A 47 -10.18 6.67 -9.33
N LYS A 48 -9.09 5.91 -9.49
CA LYS A 48 -9.05 4.46 -9.31
C LYS A 48 -8.16 4.14 -8.11
N ILE A 49 -8.77 3.66 -7.03
CA ILE A 49 -8.06 3.37 -5.79
C ILE A 49 -7.42 2.00 -5.88
N SER A 50 -6.14 1.92 -5.55
CA SER A 50 -5.42 0.68 -5.31
C SER A 50 -5.17 0.54 -3.80
N TYR A 51 -5.89 -0.39 -3.20
CA TYR A 51 -5.81 -0.71 -1.78
C TYR A 51 -6.12 -2.19 -1.56
N VAL A 52 -5.26 -2.88 -0.84
CA VAL A 52 -5.51 -4.25 -0.41
C VAL A 52 -5.67 -4.25 1.11
N ASP A 53 -6.85 -4.62 1.57
CA ASP A 53 -7.10 -4.79 3.00
C ASP A 53 -6.22 -5.93 3.54
N GLN A 54 -5.56 -5.69 4.67
CA GLN A 54 -4.72 -6.68 5.34
C GLN A 54 -5.53 -7.89 5.86
N GLY A 55 -6.86 -7.77 5.94
CA GLY A 55 -7.77 -8.85 6.34
C GLY A 55 -7.97 -9.96 5.30
N ARG A 56 -7.58 -9.79 4.05
CA ARG A 56 -7.42 -10.80 2.98
C ARG A 56 -8.61 -11.62 2.55
N GLU A 57 -9.72 -11.05 2.43
CA GLU A 57 -10.79 -11.65 1.65
C GLU A 57 -10.36 -11.68 0.17
N GLY A 58 -10.32 -12.88 -0.42
CA GLY A 58 -10.11 -13.06 -1.84
C GLY A 58 -8.80 -13.73 -2.29
N ILE A 59 -7.84 -14.01 -1.40
CA ILE A 59 -6.67 -14.81 -1.75
C ILE A 59 -6.96 -16.29 -1.53
N ASP A 60 -6.91 -17.08 -2.60
CA ASP A 60 -7.03 -18.53 -2.50
C ASP A 60 -5.80 -19.13 -1.79
N PRO A 61 -5.97 -19.72 -0.60
CA PRO A 61 -4.84 -20.25 0.17
C PRO A 61 -4.16 -21.45 -0.50
N ALA A 62 -4.83 -22.11 -1.45
CA ALA A 62 -4.31 -23.26 -2.18
C ALA A 62 -3.42 -22.88 -3.37
N LYS A 63 -3.51 -21.65 -3.86
CA LYS A 63 -2.64 -21.16 -4.94
C LYS A 63 -1.23 -20.89 -4.43
N SER A 64 -0.24 -21.06 -5.31
CA SER A 64 1.11 -20.60 -5.03
C SER A 64 1.18 -19.07 -5.00
N LEU A 65 2.16 -18.54 -4.30
CA LEU A 65 2.39 -17.10 -4.26
C LEU A 65 2.54 -16.51 -5.66
N TRP A 66 3.27 -17.19 -6.55
CA TRP A 66 3.40 -16.77 -7.95
C TRP A 66 2.05 -16.75 -8.68
N GLU A 67 1.23 -17.79 -8.52
CA GLU A 67 -0.11 -17.83 -9.13
C GLU A 67 -1.03 -16.71 -8.62
N VAL A 68 -0.96 -16.38 -7.33
CA VAL A 68 -1.75 -15.28 -6.74
C VAL A 68 -1.39 -13.93 -7.38
N VAL A 69 -0.10 -13.67 -7.58
CA VAL A 69 0.37 -12.39 -8.15
C VAL A 69 0.20 -12.35 -9.67
N SER A 70 0.49 -13.45 -10.36
CA SER A 70 0.58 -13.48 -11.83
C SER A 70 -0.70 -13.92 -12.54
N ASP A 71 -1.67 -14.51 -11.82
CA ASP A 71 -2.81 -15.23 -12.42
C ASP A 71 -2.36 -16.34 -13.39
N GLY A 72 -1.16 -16.88 -13.19
CA GLY A 72 -0.56 -17.91 -14.05
C GLY A 72 0.10 -17.37 -15.33
N LEU A 73 0.22 -16.06 -15.48
CA LEU A 73 0.83 -15.42 -16.64
C LEU A 73 2.34 -15.21 -16.45
N ASP A 74 3.12 -15.50 -17.48
CA ASP A 74 4.57 -15.25 -17.46
C ASP A 74 4.92 -13.76 -17.53
N ILE A 75 4.11 -12.98 -18.24
CA ILE A 75 4.23 -11.51 -18.34
C ILE A 75 2.99 -10.88 -17.73
N ILE A 76 3.19 -9.91 -16.87
CA ILE A 76 2.12 -9.15 -16.20
C ILE A 76 2.26 -7.66 -16.47
N GLN A 77 1.14 -6.97 -16.41
CA GLN A 77 1.10 -5.51 -16.48
C GLN A 77 1.20 -4.92 -15.08
N VAL A 78 2.18 -4.03 -14.88
CA VAL A 78 2.33 -3.25 -13.65
C VAL A 78 2.38 -1.77 -14.03
N GLY A 79 1.30 -1.04 -13.74
CA GLY A 79 1.13 0.31 -14.27
C GLY A 79 1.09 0.29 -15.80
N ASN A 80 1.98 1.02 -16.44
CA ASN A 80 2.10 1.11 -17.90
C ASN A 80 3.21 0.21 -18.49
N VAL A 81 3.78 -0.69 -17.68
CA VAL A 81 4.93 -1.50 -18.06
C VAL A 81 4.58 -2.98 -18.00
N GLU A 82 5.00 -3.75 -19.02
CA GLU A 82 4.95 -5.20 -19.00
C GLU A 82 6.24 -5.75 -18.36
N ILE A 83 6.08 -6.62 -17.37
CA ILE A 83 7.19 -7.16 -16.58
C ILE A 83 7.05 -8.69 -16.51
N PRO A 84 8.16 -9.45 -16.61
CA PRO A 84 8.14 -10.87 -16.28
C PRO A 84 7.64 -11.09 -14.85
N SER A 85 6.61 -11.91 -14.69
CA SER A 85 5.96 -12.08 -13.39
C SER A 85 6.87 -12.63 -12.31
N ARG A 86 7.78 -13.53 -12.68
CA ARG A 86 8.74 -14.10 -11.73
C ARG A 86 9.77 -13.08 -11.27
N ALA A 87 10.19 -12.17 -12.15
CA ALA A 87 11.07 -11.07 -11.79
C ALA A 87 10.37 -10.07 -10.85
N TYR A 88 9.10 -9.76 -11.11
CA TYR A 88 8.28 -8.92 -10.25
C TYR A 88 8.12 -9.51 -8.85
N VAL A 89 7.74 -10.77 -8.75
CA VAL A 89 7.61 -11.48 -7.46
C VAL A 89 8.95 -11.55 -6.74
N SER A 90 10.06 -11.77 -7.46
CA SER A 90 11.41 -11.78 -6.89
C SER A 90 11.81 -10.44 -6.28
N SER A 91 11.37 -9.32 -6.86
CA SER A 91 11.67 -7.97 -6.34
C SER A 91 11.06 -7.69 -4.96
N PHE A 92 10.05 -8.49 -4.54
CA PHE A 92 9.46 -8.45 -3.20
C PHE A 92 10.07 -9.48 -2.23
N GLY A 93 11.25 -10.03 -2.56
CA GLY A 93 11.99 -10.94 -1.71
C GLY A 93 11.59 -12.42 -1.81
N PHE A 94 10.74 -12.79 -2.79
CA PHE A 94 10.35 -14.17 -3.04
C PHE A 94 11.18 -14.77 -4.17
N LYS A 95 12.30 -15.38 -3.83
CA LYS A 95 13.27 -15.91 -4.80
C LYS A 95 13.17 -17.42 -4.92
N GLY A 96 13.37 -17.93 -6.14
CA GLY A 96 13.44 -19.35 -6.39
C GLY A 96 12.24 -20.14 -5.88
N PRO A 97 12.46 -21.16 -5.03
CA PRO A 97 11.40 -22.04 -4.51
C PRO A 97 10.33 -21.32 -3.68
N ASP A 98 10.64 -20.15 -3.10
CA ASP A 98 9.68 -19.39 -2.30
C ASP A 98 8.44 -18.99 -3.09
N GLN A 99 8.57 -18.80 -4.40
CA GLN A 99 7.47 -18.47 -5.29
C GLN A 99 6.41 -19.58 -5.39
N GLN A 100 6.77 -20.81 -5.05
CA GLN A 100 5.89 -21.97 -5.06
C GLN A 100 5.20 -22.21 -3.71
N LYS A 101 5.53 -21.47 -2.66
CA LYS A 101 4.84 -21.57 -1.38
C LYS A 101 3.36 -21.26 -1.57
N LYS A 102 2.51 -22.02 -0.90
CA LYS A 102 1.07 -21.76 -0.89
C LYS A 102 0.76 -20.50 -0.09
N ALA A 103 -0.17 -19.69 -0.58
CA ALA A 103 -0.53 -18.45 0.08
C ALA A 103 -1.04 -18.65 1.52
N GLY A 104 -1.65 -19.80 1.79
CA GLY A 104 -2.18 -20.14 3.12
C GLY A 104 -1.12 -20.37 4.20
N VAL A 105 0.13 -20.67 3.81
CA VAL A 105 1.23 -20.98 4.79
C VAL A 105 2.24 -19.84 4.95
N LEU A 106 2.01 -18.70 4.35
CA LEU A 106 2.91 -17.55 4.45
C LEU A 106 2.98 -17.01 5.88
N SER A 107 4.19 -16.61 6.32
CA SER A 107 4.39 -15.85 7.55
C SER A 107 3.74 -14.47 7.48
N GLY A 108 3.66 -13.76 8.61
CA GLY A 108 3.13 -12.39 8.65
C GLY A 108 3.90 -11.43 7.74
N GLY A 109 5.23 -11.47 7.78
CA GLY A 109 6.08 -10.64 6.92
C GLY A 109 5.97 -11.01 5.44
N GLU A 110 5.97 -12.31 5.11
CA GLU A 110 5.74 -12.78 3.72
C GLU A 110 4.38 -12.31 3.20
N ARG A 111 3.40 -12.37 4.06
CA ARG A 111 2.07 -11.90 3.73
C ARG A 111 2.02 -10.39 3.47
N ASN A 112 2.69 -9.59 4.27
CA ASN A 112 2.77 -8.15 4.08
C ASN A 112 3.39 -7.82 2.70
N ARG A 113 4.47 -8.51 2.34
CA ARG A 113 5.13 -8.36 1.04
C ARG A 113 4.23 -8.79 -0.13
N LEU A 114 3.47 -9.86 0.03
CA LEU A 114 2.49 -10.29 -0.98
C LEU A 114 1.41 -9.24 -1.19
N ASN A 115 0.85 -8.70 -0.11
CA ASN A 115 -0.15 -7.64 -0.20
C ASN A 115 0.39 -6.39 -0.89
N LEU A 116 1.63 -6.02 -0.59
CA LEU A 116 2.30 -4.90 -1.22
C LEU A 116 2.45 -5.12 -2.74
N ALA A 117 2.89 -6.31 -3.14
CA ALA A 117 3.02 -6.68 -4.55
C ALA A 117 1.67 -6.61 -5.29
N LEU A 118 0.60 -7.10 -4.67
CA LEU A 118 -0.75 -7.04 -5.22
C LEU A 118 -1.27 -5.61 -5.35
N THR A 119 -1.06 -4.79 -4.32
CA THR A 119 -1.50 -3.39 -4.30
C THR A 119 -0.83 -2.58 -5.41
N LEU A 120 0.48 -2.72 -5.56
CA LEU A 120 1.23 -2.03 -6.62
C LEU A 120 0.86 -2.51 -8.02
N LYS A 121 0.49 -3.78 -8.17
CA LYS A 121 0.05 -4.35 -9.45
C LYS A 121 -1.33 -3.87 -9.88
N GLN A 122 -2.22 -3.52 -8.97
CA GLN A 122 -3.62 -3.18 -9.26
C GLN A 122 -3.81 -2.07 -10.31
N GLY A 123 -2.81 -1.20 -10.48
CA GLY A 123 -2.83 -0.19 -11.54
C GLY A 123 -3.81 0.96 -11.32
N GLY A 124 -4.14 1.29 -10.08
CA GLY A 124 -4.91 2.49 -9.73
C GLY A 124 -4.09 3.77 -9.95
N ASN A 125 -4.72 4.91 -9.78
CA ASN A 125 -4.06 6.23 -9.77
C ASN A 125 -4.09 6.92 -8.39
N LEU A 126 -4.70 6.29 -7.40
CA LEU A 126 -4.60 6.60 -5.99
C LEU A 126 -4.19 5.34 -5.24
N LEU A 127 -2.96 5.31 -4.75
CA LEU A 127 -2.37 4.20 -4.03
C LEU A 127 -2.43 4.45 -2.53
N LEU A 128 -3.04 3.54 -1.78
CA LEU A 128 -3.13 3.61 -0.33
C LEU A 128 -2.32 2.47 0.29
N LEU A 129 -1.28 2.80 1.04
CA LEU A 129 -0.39 1.85 1.71
C LEU A 129 -0.41 2.07 3.23
N ASP A 130 -0.81 1.05 3.97
CA ASP A 130 -0.86 1.06 5.44
C ASP A 130 0.29 0.25 6.01
N GLU A 131 1.25 0.94 6.64
CA GLU A 131 2.48 0.38 7.22
C GLU A 131 3.25 -0.55 6.25
N PRO A 132 3.54 -0.09 5.02
CA PRO A 132 4.14 -0.94 3.99
C PRO A 132 5.59 -1.32 4.27
N THR A 133 6.27 -0.59 5.15
CA THR A 133 7.69 -0.79 5.47
C THR A 133 7.94 -1.83 6.54
N ASN A 134 6.91 -2.30 7.24
CA ASN A 134 7.05 -3.31 8.28
C ASN A 134 7.58 -4.63 7.70
N ASP A 135 8.58 -5.20 8.36
CA ASP A 135 9.20 -6.49 8.03
C ASP A 135 9.84 -6.54 6.62
N LEU A 136 10.16 -5.41 6.01
CA LEU A 136 10.88 -5.35 4.75
C LEU A 136 12.39 -5.39 4.98
N ASP A 137 13.09 -6.21 4.18
CA ASP A 137 14.53 -6.11 4.03
C ASP A 137 14.93 -4.92 3.14
N VAL A 138 16.23 -4.62 3.09
CA VAL A 138 16.76 -3.47 2.34
C VAL A 138 16.44 -3.54 0.85
N GLU A 139 16.49 -4.74 0.27
CA GLU A 139 16.22 -4.94 -1.16
C GLU A 139 14.74 -4.67 -1.48
N THR A 140 13.83 -5.21 -0.68
CA THR A 140 12.38 -5.00 -0.85
C THR A 140 12.00 -3.54 -0.57
N LEU A 141 12.62 -2.91 0.43
CA LEU A 141 12.41 -1.49 0.71
C LEU A 141 12.84 -0.61 -0.47
N SER A 142 13.97 -0.89 -1.08
CA SER A 142 14.43 -0.19 -2.29
C SER A 142 13.47 -0.37 -3.47
N SER A 143 12.93 -1.57 -3.63
CA SER A 143 11.91 -1.85 -4.66
C SER A 143 10.63 -1.05 -4.44
N LEU A 144 10.19 -0.92 -3.19
CA LEU A 144 9.04 -0.10 -2.83
C LEU A 144 9.30 1.39 -3.10
N GLU A 145 10.45 1.90 -2.71
CA GLU A 145 10.83 3.31 -2.96
C GLU A 145 10.81 3.63 -4.46
N ASN A 146 11.42 2.78 -5.27
CA ASN A 146 11.44 2.96 -6.73
C ASN A 146 10.03 2.91 -7.33
N ALA A 147 9.20 1.97 -6.90
CA ALA A 147 7.83 1.85 -7.36
C ALA A 147 6.99 3.09 -7.02
N LEU A 148 7.18 3.67 -5.83
CA LEU A 148 6.49 4.90 -5.43
C LEU A 148 6.95 6.12 -6.21
N LEU A 149 8.26 6.26 -6.44
CA LEU A 149 8.81 7.39 -7.20
C LEU A 149 8.39 7.38 -8.68
N GLU A 150 8.15 6.20 -9.24
CA GLU A 150 7.69 6.02 -10.62
C GLU A 150 6.16 5.92 -10.75
N PHE A 151 5.43 5.91 -9.64
CA PHE A 151 3.99 5.74 -9.64
C PHE A 151 3.29 6.93 -10.32
N PRO A 152 2.46 6.69 -11.37
CA PRO A 152 1.86 7.76 -12.17
C PRO A 152 0.57 8.33 -11.54
N GLY A 153 0.56 8.58 -10.25
CA GLY A 153 -0.61 9.06 -9.53
C GLY A 153 -0.25 9.57 -8.15
N CYS A 154 -1.24 9.69 -7.28
CA CYS A 154 -1.05 10.03 -5.88
C CYS A 154 -0.88 8.77 -5.06
N ALA A 155 0.14 8.72 -4.20
CA ALA A 155 0.30 7.69 -3.19
C ALA A 155 0.14 8.29 -1.79
N VAL A 156 -0.60 7.59 -0.93
CA VAL A 156 -0.76 7.96 0.48
C VAL A 156 -0.21 6.80 1.32
N VAL A 157 0.75 7.10 2.17
CA VAL A 157 1.47 6.10 2.95
C VAL A 157 1.34 6.41 4.43
N ILE A 158 0.75 5.48 5.18
CA ILE A 158 0.78 5.50 6.64
C ILE A 158 1.99 4.72 7.09
N THR A 159 2.93 5.34 7.78
CA THR A 159 4.09 4.65 8.33
C THR A 159 4.73 5.40 9.50
N HIS A 160 5.37 4.65 10.40
CA HIS A 160 6.23 5.19 11.45
C HIS A 160 7.69 5.36 11.00
N ASP A 161 8.04 4.86 9.82
CA ASP A 161 9.38 4.96 9.26
C ASP A 161 9.63 6.36 8.67
N ARG A 162 10.17 7.26 9.49
CA ARG A 162 10.48 8.63 9.08
C ARG A 162 11.59 8.69 8.03
N TRP A 163 12.56 7.79 8.09
CA TRP A 163 13.63 7.72 7.11
C TRP A 163 13.11 7.39 5.72
N PHE A 164 12.14 6.48 5.66
CA PHE A 164 11.45 6.16 4.41
C PHE A 164 10.70 7.37 3.86
N LEU A 165 9.92 8.07 4.69
CA LEU A 165 9.17 9.26 4.28
C LEU A 165 10.09 10.40 3.83
N ASP A 166 11.21 10.61 4.51
CA ASP A 166 12.18 11.64 4.13
C ASP A 166 12.76 11.41 2.72
N ARG A 167 12.84 10.15 2.28
CA ARG A 167 13.33 9.81 0.94
C ARG A 167 12.28 9.92 -0.16
N VAL A 168 11.01 9.69 0.14
CA VAL A 168 9.97 9.54 -0.90
C VAL A 168 8.83 10.55 -0.81
N ALA A 169 8.48 11.04 0.38
CA ALA A 169 7.31 11.88 0.56
C ALA A 169 7.51 13.29 -0.01
N THR A 170 6.52 13.78 -0.73
CA THR A 170 6.43 15.17 -1.19
C THR A 170 5.63 16.04 -0.21
N HIS A 171 4.75 15.42 0.57
CA HIS A 171 3.85 16.07 1.53
C HIS A 171 3.73 15.20 2.78
N ILE A 172 3.54 15.83 3.92
CA ILE A 172 3.29 15.15 5.18
C ILE A 172 1.97 15.66 5.77
N LEU A 173 1.11 14.73 6.14
CA LEU A 173 -0.07 14.98 6.96
C LEU A 173 0.24 14.48 8.37
N ALA A 174 0.47 15.40 9.29
CA ALA A 174 0.77 15.07 10.67
C ALA A 174 -0.49 15.17 11.53
N TYR A 175 -0.74 14.14 12.31
CA TYR A 175 -1.71 14.18 13.40
C TYR A 175 -1.05 14.84 14.60
N GLU A 176 -1.44 16.07 14.90
CA GLU A 176 -0.98 16.80 16.08
C GLU A 176 -2.07 16.70 17.15
N GLY A 177 -1.68 16.34 18.37
CA GLY A 177 -2.59 16.35 19.50
C GLY A 177 -3.08 17.76 19.82
N THR A 178 -4.21 17.87 20.51
CA THR A 178 -4.69 19.13 21.08
C THR A 178 -4.09 19.35 22.47
N GLU A 179 -4.19 20.56 23.01
CA GLU A 179 -3.73 20.86 24.38
C GLU A 179 -4.42 19.96 25.43
N ASP A 180 -5.66 19.50 25.15
CA ASP A 180 -6.45 18.65 26.03
C ASP A 180 -6.21 17.15 25.80
N ASP A 181 -5.61 16.76 24.65
CA ASP A 181 -5.27 15.39 24.28
C ASP A 181 -3.99 15.39 23.44
N PRO A 182 -2.83 15.49 24.09
CA PRO A 182 -1.53 15.50 23.41
C PRO A 182 -1.25 14.14 22.77
N ALA A 183 -1.00 14.12 21.46
CA ALA A 183 -0.71 12.95 20.64
C ALA A 183 0.64 12.30 20.96
#